data_afee8d6c3c6b50a9929ed79e70ef6b2b
#
_entry.id   afee8d6c3c6b50a9929ed79e70ef6b2b
#
_cell.length_a   1.000
_cell.length_b   1.000
_cell.length_c   1.000
_cell.angle_alpha   90.00
_cell.angle_beta   90.00
_cell.angle_gamma   90.00
#
_symmetry.space_group_name_H-M   'P 1'
#
loop_
_entity.id
_entity.type
_entity.pdbx_description
1 polymer ?
#
loop_
_entity_poly.entity_id
_entity_poly.type
_entity_poly.pdbx_seq_one_letter_code
_entity_poly.pdbx_strand_id
1 'polypeptide(L)'
;MAAIKPRLEFGPRPVLQAPLDEANQTGICQPQAGPMKKVFVSGCFDVLHPGHLEFLRQAASLGRLYVSVGRDATVQRLKGRPPVFTQRERLAMVRAVRWVAEAFLASGVGPLDFAEDLRRIRPDIFLVNQEGHSSEKELLCRRLGVEYRVAARRPARGLPPRSTTGLVAEARIPYRLDLAGGWLDQPWVSRIAPGAVITVSIEPQPDFLNRSGLASSTRQTALHLWGMDLPEGDEEWLGRVLFACDNPPGTEFVSGSQDALGIVLPGANRLEYRGSYWPERIESLRDEGTLAWLERHLWLVPLWPRPAGYRVLANVDLRKTWVQ
;
A
#
# COMPACT_ATOMS: atom_id res chain seq x y z
N MET A 1 40.72 7.41 6.93
CA MET A 1 40.09 7.85 8.20
C MET A 1 38.65 7.36 8.17
N ALA A 2 38.34 6.37 9.02
CA ALA A 2 37.03 5.71 9.04
C ALA A 2 36.01 6.59 9.76
N ALA A 3 34.88 6.88 9.10
CA ALA A 3 33.78 7.58 9.72
C ALA A 3 33.03 6.61 10.67
N ILE A 4 33.01 6.97 11.94
CA ILE A 4 32.34 6.24 13.01
C ILE A 4 30.83 6.46 12.84
N LYS A 5 30.11 5.38 12.50
CA LYS A 5 28.63 5.37 12.60
C LYS A 5 28.28 5.43 14.08
N PRO A 6 27.39 6.32 14.54
CA PRO A 6 26.84 6.20 15.88
C PRO A 6 25.99 4.92 15.93
N ARG A 7 26.45 3.95 16.70
CA ARG A 7 25.69 2.76 17.05
C ARG A 7 24.62 3.20 18.03
N LEU A 8 23.39 3.34 17.57
CA LEU A 8 22.26 3.38 18.46
C LEU A 8 22.11 1.98 19.03
N GLU A 9 22.69 1.76 20.21
CA GLU A 9 22.40 0.58 21.02
C GLU A 9 20.97 0.71 21.50
N PHE A 10 20.07 0.07 20.79
CA PHE A 10 18.79 -0.30 21.37
C PHE A 10 19.08 -1.38 22.38
N GLY A 11 19.18 -1.00 23.65
CA GLY A 11 19.13 -1.96 24.76
C GLY A 11 17.88 -2.84 24.56
N PRO A 12 17.92 -4.12 25.02
CA PRO A 12 16.79 -5.00 24.87
C PRO A 12 15.57 -4.30 25.48
N ARG A 13 14.57 -4.03 24.63
CA ARG A 13 13.27 -3.56 25.13
C ARG A 13 12.81 -4.61 26.14
N PRO A 14 12.39 -4.20 27.35
CA PRO A 14 11.81 -5.16 28.27
C PRO A 14 10.64 -5.81 27.52
N VAL A 15 10.78 -7.09 27.23
CA VAL A 15 9.66 -7.92 26.83
C VAL A 15 8.76 -7.91 28.06
N LEU A 16 7.74 -7.07 28.05
CA LEU A 16 6.63 -7.18 28.96
C LEU A 16 6.00 -8.55 28.67
N GLN A 17 6.54 -9.58 29.28
CA GLN A 17 5.86 -10.84 29.53
C GLN A 17 4.77 -10.52 30.57
N ALA A 18 3.72 -9.82 30.14
CA ALA A 18 2.45 -9.97 30.79
C ALA A 18 2.09 -11.45 30.59
N PRO A 19 1.80 -12.22 31.64
CA PRO A 19 1.31 -13.56 31.47
C PRO A 19 0.10 -13.45 30.53
N LEU A 20 0.10 -14.25 29.46
CA LEU A 20 -1.09 -14.45 28.63
C LEU A 20 -2.08 -15.08 29.60
N ASP A 21 -2.93 -14.24 30.19
CA ASP A 21 -3.92 -14.64 31.17
C ASP A 21 -4.66 -15.85 30.63
N GLU A 22 -4.64 -16.93 31.43
CA GLU A 22 -5.46 -18.14 31.24
C GLU A 22 -6.97 -17.82 31.16
N ALA A 23 -7.37 -16.58 31.40
CA ALA A 23 -8.73 -16.08 31.30
C ALA A 23 -9.32 -16.12 29.86
N ASN A 24 -8.54 -16.48 28.84
CA ASN A 24 -9.02 -16.57 27.46
C ASN A 24 -9.44 -17.98 27.03
N GLN A 25 -9.43 -18.95 27.94
CA GLN A 25 -9.90 -20.33 27.67
C GLN A 25 -11.39 -20.57 27.92
N THR A 26 -12.11 -19.62 28.49
CA THR A 26 -13.54 -19.79 28.84
C THR A 26 -14.48 -18.95 27.99
N GLY A 27 -14.28 -18.93 26.68
CA GLY A 27 -15.13 -18.21 25.73
C GLY A 27 -15.53 -19.04 24.53
N ILE A 28 -15.68 -20.35 24.66
CA ILE A 28 -16.53 -21.12 23.74
C ILE A 28 -17.96 -20.71 24.12
N CYS A 29 -18.49 -19.73 23.39
CA CYS A 29 -19.90 -19.38 23.46
C CYS A 29 -20.67 -20.67 23.19
N GLN A 30 -21.34 -21.21 24.23
CA GLN A 30 -22.23 -22.36 24.05
C GLN A 30 -23.28 -21.93 23.02
N PRO A 31 -23.57 -22.74 22.00
CA PRO A 31 -24.56 -22.40 21.00
C PRO A 31 -25.93 -22.28 21.72
N GLN A 32 -26.50 -21.08 21.68
CA GLN A 32 -27.91 -20.89 22.02
C GLN A 32 -28.73 -21.81 21.13
N ALA A 33 -29.70 -22.54 21.69
CA ALA A 33 -30.55 -23.47 21.00
C ALA A 33 -31.50 -22.73 20.03
N GLY A 34 -31.01 -22.50 18.82
CA GLY A 34 -31.68 -21.86 17.68
C GLY A 34 -30.84 -21.95 16.44
N PRO A 35 -31.35 -21.82 15.20
CA PRO A 35 -30.56 -21.80 14.01
C PRO A 35 -29.54 -20.64 14.09
N MET A 36 -28.24 -20.96 14.03
CA MET A 36 -27.16 -19.98 14.14
C MET A 36 -27.26 -18.98 12.98
N LYS A 37 -27.44 -17.70 13.29
CA LYS A 37 -27.51 -16.63 12.29
C LYS A 37 -26.29 -16.64 11.39
N LYS A 38 -26.48 -16.40 10.11
CA LYS A 38 -25.41 -16.17 9.15
C LYS A 38 -25.03 -14.71 9.20
N VAL A 39 -23.76 -14.43 9.44
CA VAL A 39 -23.20 -13.07 9.46
C VAL A 39 -22.27 -12.91 8.27
N PHE A 40 -22.46 -11.85 7.52
CA PHE A 40 -21.65 -11.53 6.35
C PHE A 40 -20.85 -10.26 6.61
N VAL A 41 -19.59 -10.26 6.17
CA VAL A 41 -18.75 -9.07 6.10
C VAL A 41 -18.04 -9.01 4.75
N SER A 42 -17.75 -7.81 4.26
CA SER A 42 -16.91 -7.61 3.08
C SER A 42 -15.80 -6.61 3.39
N GLY A 43 -14.65 -6.78 2.78
CA GLY A 43 -13.54 -5.84 2.94
C GLY A 43 -12.34 -6.16 2.08
N CYS A 44 -11.44 -5.17 1.96
CA CYS A 44 -10.18 -5.35 1.22
C CYS A 44 -9.20 -6.25 1.98
N PHE A 45 -9.10 -6.12 3.31
CA PHE A 45 -8.16 -6.83 4.18
C PHE A 45 -6.72 -6.78 3.66
N ASP A 46 -6.32 -5.59 3.16
CA ASP A 46 -5.06 -5.43 2.44
C ASP A 46 -3.84 -5.76 3.32
N VAL A 47 -3.69 -5.11 4.45
CA VAL A 47 -2.73 -5.50 5.48
C VAL A 47 -3.52 -5.96 6.68
N LEU A 48 -3.58 -7.28 6.93
CA LEU A 48 -4.31 -7.82 8.07
C LEU A 48 -3.65 -7.35 9.38
N HIS A 49 -4.40 -6.65 10.23
CA HIS A 49 -3.91 -6.06 11.47
C HIS A 49 -4.90 -6.29 12.62
N PRO A 50 -4.50 -6.04 13.89
CA PRO A 50 -5.36 -6.30 15.05
C PRO A 50 -6.78 -5.70 14.97
N GLY A 51 -6.93 -4.54 14.33
CA GLY A 51 -8.24 -3.93 14.10
C GLY A 51 -9.16 -4.77 13.21
N HIS A 52 -8.62 -5.42 12.18
CA HIS A 52 -9.38 -6.38 11.37
C HIS A 52 -9.76 -7.61 12.19
N LEU A 53 -8.84 -8.14 13.00
CA LEU A 53 -9.12 -9.30 13.84
C LEU A 53 -10.24 -9.01 14.84
N GLU A 54 -10.22 -7.84 15.48
CA GLU A 54 -11.27 -7.43 16.41
C GLU A 54 -12.62 -7.27 15.70
N PHE A 55 -12.66 -6.69 14.50
CA PHE A 55 -13.87 -6.59 13.69
C PHE A 55 -14.43 -7.98 13.33
N LEU A 56 -13.59 -8.91 12.88
CA LEU A 56 -14.00 -10.28 12.58
C LEU A 56 -14.47 -11.03 13.83
N ARG A 57 -13.86 -10.79 15.00
CA ARG A 57 -14.31 -11.34 16.27
C ARG A 57 -15.69 -10.82 16.67
N GLN A 58 -15.94 -9.50 16.51
CA GLN A 58 -17.25 -8.90 16.74
C GLN A 58 -18.30 -9.49 15.80
N ALA A 59 -17.97 -9.65 14.52
CA ALA A 59 -18.87 -10.27 13.55
C ALA A 59 -19.22 -11.72 13.94
N ALA A 60 -18.23 -12.51 14.31
CA ALA A 60 -18.43 -13.91 14.71
C ALA A 60 -19.21 -14.07 16.01
N SER A 61 -19.23 -13.07 16.92
CA SER A 61 -20.08 -13.10 18.12
C SER A 61 -21.57 -12.98 17.81
N LEU A 62 -21.93 -12.58 16.58
CA LEU A 62 -23.31 -12.46 16.11
C LEU A 62 -23.83 -13.72 15.41
N GLY A 63 -22.94 -14.67 15.06
CA GLY A 63 -23.29 -15.90 14.36
C GLY A 63 -22.18 -16.47 13.49
N ARG A 64 -22.51 -17.38 12.58
CA ARG A 64 -21.58 -18.00 11.65
C ARG A 64 -21.08 -17.01 10.62
N LEU A 65 -19.77 -16.75 10.62
CA LEU A 65 -19.15 -15.66 9.87
C LEU A 65 -18.72 -16.09 8.45
N TYR A 66 -19.23 -15.37 7.45
CA TYR A 66 -18.87 -15.44 6.05
C TYR A 66 -18.17 -14.16 5.63
N VAL A 67 -17.01 -14.29 4.98
CA VAL A 67 -16.18 -13.13 4.63
C VAL A 67 -15.92 -13.07 3.11
N SER A 68 -16.36 -11.97 2.49
CA SER A 68 -16.03 -11.66 1.11
C SER A 68 -14.79 -10.76 1.06
N VAL A 69 -13.74 -11.24 0.41
CA VAL A 69 -12.47 -10.53 0.25
C VAL A 69 -12.45 -9.82 -1.10
N GLY A 70 -12.32 -8.50 -1.11
CA GLY A 70 -12.28 -7.71 -2.34
C GLY A 70 -11.11 -8.10 -3.23
N ARG A 71 -11.35 -8.16 -4.56
CA ARG A 71 -10.31 -8.47 -5.56
C ARG A 71 -9.25 -7.36 -5.61
N ASP A 72 -8.09 -7.65 -6.19
CA ASP A 72 -7.02 -6.65 -6.39
C ASP A 72 -7.54 -5.47 -7.20
N ALA A 73 -8.35 -5.73 -8.24
CA ALA A 73 -9.02 -4.68 -9.02
C ALA A 73 -9.99 -3.82 -8.19
N THR A 74 -10.65 -4.39 -7.18
CA THR A 74 -11.49 -3.63 -6.24
C THR A 74 -10.64 -2.71 -5.39
N VAL A 75 -9.53 -3.21 -4.83
CA VAL A 75 -8.60 -2.40 -4.01
C VAL A 75 -8.03 -1.26 -4.83
N GLN A 76 -7.53 -1.55 -6.04
CA GLN A 76 -7.02 -0.55 -6.97
C GLN A 76 -8.05 0.55 -7.25
N ARG A 77 -9.30 0.17 -7.50
CA ARG A 77 -10.38 1.12 -7.81
C ARG A 77 -10.79 1.98 -6.60
N LEU A 78 -10.86 1.38 -5.41
CA LEU A 78 -11.30 2.07 -4.19
C LEU A 78 -10.20 2.89 -3.52
N LYS A 79 -8.94 2.45 -3.63
CA LYS A 79 -7.81 3.04 -2.91
C LYS A 79 -6.87 3.84 -3.82
N GLY A 80 -7.07 3.82 -5.15
CA GLY A 80 -6.19 4.49 -6.11
C GLY A 80 -4.79 3.87 -6.22
N ARG A 81 -4.56 2.72 -5.56
CA ARG A 81 -3.30 1.99 -5.55
C ARG A 81 -3.54 0.48 -5.56
N PRO A 82 -2.59 -0.33 -6.04
CA PRO A 82 -2.64 -1.78 -5.87
C PRO A 82 -2.60 -2.15 -4.37
N PRO A 83 -3.11 -3.33 -3.98
CA PRO A 83 -2.96 -3.82 -2.62
C PRO A 83 -1.50 -4.17 -2.32
N VAL A 84 -1.11 -4.18 -1.05
CA VAL A 84 0.21 -4.66 -0.58
C VAL A 84 0.32 -6.18 -0.75
N PHE A 85 -0.74 -6.90 -0.40
CA PHE A 85 -0.84 -8.35 -0.60
C PHE A 85 -1.83 -8.69 -1.70
N THR A 86 -1.46 -9.66 -2.55
CA THR A 86 -2.34 -10.15 -3.61
C THR A 86 -3.65 -10.69 -3.03
N GLN A 87 -4.71 -10.71 -3.83
CA GLN A 87 -6.01 -11.27 -3.39
C GLN A 87 -5.90 -12.72 -2.88
N ARG A 88 -4.95 -13.52 -3.39
CA ARG A 88 -4.72 -14.90 -2.94
C ARG A 88 -4.13 -14.94 -1.52
N GLU A 89 -3.14 -14.09 -1.25
CA GLU A 89 -2.52 -13.97 0.07
C GLU A 89 -3.52 -13.42 1.09
N ARG A 90 -4.25 -12.37 0.75
CA ARG A 90 -5.29 -11.79 1.61
C ARG A 90 -6.39 -12.79 1.94
N LEU A 91 -6.83 -13.59 0.95
CA LEU A 91 -7.80 -14.66 1.18
C LEU A 91 -7.23 -15.75 2.09
N ALA A 92 -5.98 -16.17 1.89
CA ALA A 92 -5.33 -17.18 2.72
C ALA A 92 -5.25 -16.71 4.19
N MET A 93 -4.83 -15.46 4.43
CA MET A 93 -4.76 -14.89 5.78
C MET A 93 -6.14 -14.81 6.45
N VAL A 94 -7.18 -14.38 5.73
CA VAL A 94 -8.53 -14.30 6.28
C VAL A 94 -9.09 -15.69 6.59
N ARG A 95 -8.82 -16.69 5.75
CA ARG A 95 -9.21 -18.09 6.00
C ARG A 95 -8.54 -18.69 7.24
N ALA A 96 -7.34 -18.25 7.57
CA ALA A 96 -6.61 -18.69 8.77
C ALA A 96 -7.16 -18.08 10.07
N VAL A 97 -8.04 -17.09 10.00
CA VAL A 97 -8.65 -16.49 11.19
C VAL A 97 -9.68 -17.46 11.78
N ARG A 98 -9.42 -17.95 12.99
CA ARG A 98 -10.21 -18.99 13.65
C ARG A 98 -11.70 -18.75 13.79
N TRP A 99 -12.15 -17.51 13.70
CA TRP A 99 -13.57 -17.12 13.80
C TRP A 99 -14.30 -17.14 12.46
N VAL A 100 -13.57 -17.25 11.34
CA VAL A 100 -14.13 -17.25 9.99
C VAL A 100 -14.58 -18.65 9.63
N ALA A 101 -15.86 -18.83 9.37
CA ALA A 101 -16.41 -20.11 8.94
C ALA A 101 -16.15 -20.37 7.45
N GLU A 102 -16.22 -19.32 6.64
CA GLU A 102 -15.93 -19.37 5.20
C GLU A 102 -15.42 -18.02 4.71
N ALA A 103 -14.38 -18.02 3.89
CA ALA A 103 -13.92 -16.85 3.18
C ALA A 103 -13.66 -17.16 1.69
N PHE A 104 -14.02 -16.21 0.83
CA PHE A 104 -13.93 -16.30 -0.61
C PHE A 104 -13.65 -14.94 -1.25
N LEU A 105 -13.20 -14.94 -2.49
CA LEU A 105 -13.01 -13.71 -3.26
C LEU A 105 -14.40 -13.19 -3.69
N ALA A 106 -14.57 -11.86 -3.61
CA ALA A 106 -15.77 -11.19 -4.09
C ALA A 106 -16.06 -11.55 -5.55
N SER A 107 -17.33 -11.77 -5.87
CA SER A 107 -17.77 -12.17 -7.22
C SER A 107 -17.59 -11.04 -8.25
N GLY A 108 -17.74 -9.79 -7.80
CA GLY A 108 -17.64 -8.59 -8.64
C GLY A 108 -16.37 -7.77 -8.43
N VAL A 109 -16.41 -6.53 -8.91
CA VAL A 109 -15.36 -5.51 -8.74
C VAL A 109 -16.00 -4.16 -8.42
N GLY A 110 -15.43 -3.41 -7.47
CA GLY A 110 -15.86 -2.07 -7.09
C GLY A 110 -16.61 -2.00 -5.76
N PRO A 111 -17.38 -0.93 -5.48
CA PRO A 111 -17.97 -0.68 -4.15
C PRO A 111 -18.96 -1.73 -3.66
N LEU A 112 -19.66 -2.40 -4.58
CA LEU A 112 -20.62 -3.47 -4.31
C LEU A 112 -20.18 -4.81 -4.90
N ASP A 113 -18.88 -5.08 -4.92
CA ASP A 113 -18.29 -6.28 -5.50
C ASP A 113 -18.83 -7.61 -4.93
N PHE A 114 -19.39 -7.55 -3.73
CA PHE A 114 -19.97 -8.67 -2.98
C PHE A 114 -21.49 -8.87 -3.22
N ALA A 115 -22.13 -8.08 -4.07
CA ALA A 115 -23.60 -8.08 -4.19
C ALA A 115 -24.19 -9.46 -4.57
N GLU A 116 -23.54 -10.19 -5.47
CA GLU A 116 -23.96 -11.55 -5.86
C GLU A 116 -23.69 -12.55 -4.73
N ASP A 117 -22.60 -12.37 -3.98
CA ASP A 117 -22.28 -13.21 -2.83
C ASP A 117 -23.34 -13.05 -1.74
N LEU A 118 -23.82 -11.83 -1.52
CA LEU A 118 -24.89 -11.55 -0.57
C LEU A 118 -26.20 -12.29 -0.97
N ARG A 119 -26.54 -12.32 -2.27
CA ARG A 119 -27.69 -13.07 -2.79
C ARG A 119 -27.51 -14.57 -2.65
N ARG A 120 -26.30 -15.08 -2.88
CA ARG A 120 -25.96 -16.51 -2.79
C ARG A 120 -25.98 -17.02 -1.34
N ILE A 121 -25.34 -16.29 -0.41
CA ILE A 121 -25.20 -16.67 1.00
C ILE A 121 -26.52 -16.47 1.76
N ARG A 122 -27.30 -15.44 1.41
CA ARG A 122 -28.51 -15.01 2.12
C ARG A 122 -28.27 -14.91 3.62
N PRO A 123 -27.38 -14.00 4.05
CA PRO A 123 -27.10 -13.85 5.46
C PRO A 123 -28.25 -13.15 6.19
N ASP A 124 -28.36 -13.40 7.48
CA ASP A 124 -29.28 -12.68 8.35
C ASP A 124 -28.80 -11.26 8.64
N ILE A 125 -27.47 -11.11 8.79
CA ILE A 125 -26.83 -9.85 9.15
C ILE A 125 -25.68 -9.55 8.17
N PHE A 126 -25.63 -8.32 7.65
CA PHE A 126 -24.43 -7.75 7.02
C PHE A 126 -23.83 -6.71 7.95
N LEU A 127 -22.67 -7.03 8.52
CA LEU A 127 -21.92 -6.14 9.42
C LEU A 127 -20.86 -5.39 8.63
N VAL A 128 -20.81 -4.08 8.78
CA VAL A 128 -19.75 -3.20 8.28
C VAL A 128 -19.13 -2.41 9.42
N ASN A 129 -17.90 -1.95 9.27
CA ASN A 129 -17.33 -0.93 10.16
C ASN A 129 -17.76 0.47 9.70
N GLN A 130 -17.52 1.49 10.54
CA GLN A 130 -17.88 2.88 10.22
C GLN A 130 -17.28 3.37 8.90
N GLU A 131 -16.02 3.03 8.62
CA GLU A 131 -15.32 3.42 7.40
C GLU A 131 -15.86 2.71 6.14
N GLY A 132 -16.42 1.53 6.32
CA GLY A 132 -17.03 0.72 5.25
C GLY A 132 -18.52 0.98 5.04
N HIS A 133 -19.13 1.85 5.85
CA HIS A 133 -20.53 2.21 5.70
C HIS A 133 -20.80 3.00 4.42
N SER A 134 -21.88 2.68 3.72
CA SER A 134 -22.43 3.53 2.66
C SER A 134 -23.94 3.28 2.51
N SER A 135 -24.65 4.32 2.09
CA SER A 135 -26.10 4.26 1.82
C SER A 135 -26.46 3.25 0.73
N GLU A 136 -25.57 3.03 -0.24
CA GLU A 136 -25.77 2.03 -1.29
C GLU A 136 -25.80 0.59 -0.74
N LYS A 137 -24.91 0.28 0.21
CA LYS A 137 -24.87 -1.01 0.89
C LYS A 137 -26.12 -1.22 1.74
N GLU A 138 -26.53 -0.20 2.47
CA GLU A 138 -27.74 -0.24 3.28
C GLU A 138 -28.99 -0.47 2.42
N LEU A 139 -29.10 0.25 1.28
CA LEU A 139 -30.20 0.09 0.34
C LEU A 139 -30.23 -1.32 -0.27
N LEU A 140 -29.06 -1.88 -0.63
CA LEU A 140 -28.95 -3.25 -1.13
C LEU A 140 -29.46 -4.25 -0.08
N CYS A 141 -29.03 -4.13 1.16
CA CYS A 141 -29.46 -4.99 2.25
C CYS A 141 -30.96 -4.90 2.49
N ARG A 142 -31.53 -3.69 2.49
CA ARG A 142 -32.99 -3.48 2.62
C ARG A 142 -33.77 -4.19 1.52
N ARG A 143 -33.27 -4.13 0.26
CA ARG A 143 -33.93 -4.83 -0.88
C ARG A 143 -33.83 -6.34 -0.76
N LEU A 144 -32.80 -6.87 -0.11
CA LEU A 144 -32.60 -8.31 0.06
C LEU A 144 -33.16 -8.87 1.38
N GLY A 145 -33.75 -8.03 2.24
CA GLY A 145 -34.23 -8.44 3.55
C GLY A 145 -33.14 -8.81 4.54
N VAL A 146 -31.90 -8.28 4.35
CA VAL A 146 -30.75 -8.53 5.20
C VAL A 146 -30.64 -7.41 6.24
N GLU A 147 -30.45 -7.75 7.51
CA GLU A 147 -30.22 -6.78 8.56
C GLU A 147 -28.85 -6.10 8.37
N TYR A 148 -28.84 -4.79 8.15
CA TYR A 148 -27.62 -4.02 7.99
C TYR A 148 -27.18 -3.42 9.33
N ARG A 149 -25.96 -3.71 9.77
CA ARG A 149 -25.39 -3.19 11.03
C ARG A 149 -24.08 -2.50 10.80
N VAL A 150 -23.85 -1.39 11.51
CA VAL A 150 -22.59 -0.67 11.55
C VAL A 150 -21.92 -0.91 12.90
N ALA A 151 -20.76 -1.55 12.90
CA ALA A 151 -19.97 -1.79 14.09
C ALA A 151 -19.16 -0.53 14.48
N ALA A 152 -19.17 -0.20 15.75
CA ALA A 152 -18.25 0.80 16.27
C ALA A 152 -16.80 0.28 16.17
N ARG A 153 -15.88 1.15 15.74
CA ARG A 153 -14.46 0.81 15.73
C ARG A 153 -13.95 0.64 17.15
N ARG A 154 -13.50 -0.54 17.47
CA ARG A 154 -12.88 -0.85 18.76
C ARG A 154 -11.47 -1.39 18.53
N PRO A 155 -10.45 -0.85 19.20
CA PRO A 155 -9.14 -1.48 19.18
C PRO A 155 -9.20 -2.84 19.87
N ALA A 156 -8.39 -3.79 19.42
CA ALA A 156 -8.24 -5.06 20.12
C ALA A 156 -7.68 -4.79 21.53
N ARG A 157 -8.25 -5.48 22.53
CA ARG A 157 -7.90 -5.25 23.95
C ARG A 157 -6.38 -5.41 24.17
N GLY A 158 -5.78 -4.39 24.76
CA GLY A 158 -4.34 -4.36 25.06
C GLY A 158 -3.43 -4.10 23.86
N LEU A 159 -3.98 -3.83 22.67
CA LEU A 159 -3.22 -3.53 21.48
C LEU A 159 -3.48 -2.08 21.00
N PRO A 160 -2.48 -1.41 20.42
CA PRO A 160 -2.67 -0.08 19.88
C PRO A 160 -3.63 -0.12 18.68
N PRO A 161 -4.41 0.96 18.46
CA PRO A 161 -5.22 1.07 17.25
C PRO A 161 -4.31 1.10 16.02
N ARG A 162 -4.63 0.29 15.03
CA ARG A 162 -3.90 0.21 13.75
C ARG A 162 -4.87 0.38 12.58
N SER A 163 -4.36 0.92 11.48
CA SER A 163 -5.07 0.97 10.20
C SER A 163 -4.11 0.57 9.08
N THR A 164 -4.62 0.00 8.00
CA THR A 164 -3.81 -0.32 6.82
C THR A 164 -3.05 0.90 6.31
N THR A 165 -3.72 2.06 6.24
CA THR A 165 -3.10 3.32 5.82
C THR A 165 -1.95 3.73 6.74
N GLY A 166 -2.15 3.64 8.07
CA GLY A 166 -1.09 3.93 9.04
C GLY A 166 0.09 2.98 8.92
N LEU A 167 -0.18 1.66 8.78
CA LEU A 167 0.89 0.67 8.61
C LEU A 167 1.70 0.89 7.33
N VAL A 168 1.03 1.17 6.21
CA VAL A 168 1.72 1.48 4.95
C VAL A 168 2.51 2.79 5.05
N ALA A 169 2.05 3.76 5.85
CA ALA A 169 2.78 4.98 6.14
C ALA A 169 3.98 4.77 7.08
N GLU A 170 3.93 3.75 7.94
CA GLU A 170 5.06 3.35 8.81
C GLU A 170 6.18 2.63 8.01
N ALA A 171 5.94 2.25 6.74
CA ALA A 171 6.96 1.65 5.90
C ALA A 171 8.09 2.65 5.62
N ARG A 172 9.33 2.26 5.92
CA ARG A 172 10.52 3.11 5.78
C ARG A 172 11.06 3.21 4.36
N ILE A 173 10.44 2.53 3.38
CA ILE A 173 10.80 2.70 1.97
C ILE A 173 10.53 4.14 1.55
N PRO A 174 11.56 4.88 1.09
CA PRO A 174 11.43 6.30 0.78
C PRO A 174 10.48 6.60 -0.38
N TYR A 175 10.10 7.85 -0.50
CA TYR A 175 9.61 8.43 -1.74
C TYR A 175 10.75 9.11 -2.50
N ARG A 176 10.61 9.23 -3.80
CA ARG A 176 11.54 9.96 -4.65
C ARG A 176 10.90 11.28 -5.10
N LEU A 177 11.66 12.36 -5.03
CA LEU A 177 11.33 13.65 -5.61
C LEU A 177 12.33 13.99 -6.71
N ASP A 178 11.86 14.45 -7.87
CA ASP A 178 12.71 15.03 -8.91
C ASP A 178 12.81 16.54 -8.72
N LEU A 179 14.02 17.04 -8.60
CA LEU A 179 14.29 18.47 -8.58
C LEU A 179 14.51 19.03 -9.99
N ALA A 180 15.11 18.25 -10.87
CA ALA A 180 15.41 18.67 -12.25
C ALA A 180 15.64 17.45 -13.16
N GLY A 181 15.53 17.66 -14.47
CA GLY A 181 15.94 16.72 -15.51
C GLY A 181 14.97 15.55 -15.72
N GLY A 182 13.76 15.60 -15.19
CA GLY A 182 12.77 14.56 -15.42
C GLY A 182 12.62 14.23 -16.91
N TRP A 183 12.44 12.94 -17.24
CA TRP A 183 12.38 12.37 -18.60
C TRP A 183 13.73 12.09 -19.27
N LEU A 184 14.87 12.51 -18.71
CA LEU A 184 16.18 12.18 -19.29
C LEU A 184 16.52 10.68 -19.15
N ASP A 185 15.85 9.95 -18.27
CA ASP A 185 15.91 8.49 -18.15
C ASP A 185 15.16 7.76 -19.29
N GLN A 186 14.51 8.52 -20.18
CA GLN A 186 13.93 7.98 -21.41
C GLN A 186 14.94 8.09 -22.55
N PRO A 187 15.32 6.95 -23.20
CA PRO A 187 16.33 6.93 -24.25
C PRO A 187 16.05 7.86 -25.43
N TRP A 188 14.78 8.03 -25.77
CA TRP A 188 14.33 8.90 -26.85
C TRP A 188 14.50 10.39 -26.53
N VAL A 189 14.60 10.78 -25.24
CA VAL A 189 14.93 12.13 -24.81
C VAL A 189 16.45 12.30 -24.74
N SER A 190 17.13 11.44 -23.95
CA SER A 190 18.55 11.61 -23.66
C SER A 190 19.50 11.32 -24.83
N ARG A 191 19.02 10.66 -25.90
CA ARG A 191 19.76 10.57 -27.18
C ARG A 191 19.86 11.93 -27.88
N ILE A 192 18.85 12.77 -27.75
CA ILE A 192 18.80 14.09 -28.39
C ILE A 192 19.51 15.12 -27.51
N ALA A 193 19.20 15.11 -26.21
CA ALA A 193 19.75 16.01 -25.22
C ALA A 193 20.25 15.22 -24.00
N PRO A 194 21.51 14.74 -24.04
CA PRO A 194 22.10 14.10 -22.86
C PRO A 194 22.13 15.05 -21.67
N GLY A 195 21.92 14.51 -20.46
CA GLY A 195 21.89 15.34 -19.27
C GLY A 195 21.72 14.54 -18.00
N ALA A 196 21.46 15.23 -16.90
CA ALA A 196 21.32 14.61 -15.60
C ALA A 196 19.94 14.85 -14.99
N VAL A 197 19.40 13.81 -14.36
CA VAL A 197 18.26 13.92 -13.43
C VAL A 197 18.81 14.16 -12.03
N ILE A 198 18.20 15.07 -11.30
CA ILE A 198 18.48 15.30 -9.87
C ILE A 198 17.31 14.76 -9.07
N THR A 199 17.56 13.71 -8.31
CA THR A 199 16.56 13.11 -7.42
C THR A 199 16.91 13.31 -5.96
N VAL A 200 15.91 13.38 -5.10
CA VAL A 200 16.08 13.38 -3.65
C VAL A 200 15.20 12.28 -3.06
N SER A 201 15.80 11.46 -2.23
CA SER A 201 15.08 10.48 -1.40
C SER A 201 14.48 11.19 -0.19
N ILE A 202 13.19 11.08 0.00
CA ILE A 202 12.45 11.73 1.10
C ILE A 202 11.77 10.68 1.97
N GLU A 203 11.80 10.91 3.28
CA GLU A 203 11.17 10.02 4.25
C GLU A 203 9.66 9.91 4.01
N PRO A 204 9.09 8.71 4.18
CA PRO A 204 7.66 8.51 4.01
C PRO A 204 6.86 9.25 5.09
N GLN A 205 5.82 9.93 4.65
CA GLN A 205 4.85 10.59 5.51
C GLN A 205 3.42 10.17 5.12
N PRO A 206 2.46 10.15 6.05
CA PRO A 206 1.08 9.79 5.77
C PRO A 206 0.44 10.59 4.63
N ASP A 207 0.83 11.86 4.51
CA ASP A 207 0.30 12.78 3.49
C ASP A 207 0.76 12.47 2.08
N PHE A 208 1.80 11.61 1.90
CA PHE A 208 2.34 11.23 0.60
C PHE A 208 1.64 10.03 -0.04
N LEU A 209 0.82 9.30 0.71
CA LEU A 209 0.26 8.01 0.30
C LEU A 209 -0.51 8.03 -1.03
N ASN A 210 -1.13 9.14 -1.36
CA ASN A 210 -1.94 9.30 -2.58
C ASN A 210 -1.44 10.44 -3.47
N ARG A 211 -0.20 10.90 -3.30
CA ARG A 211 0.38 11.97 -4.10
C ARG A 211 0.96 11.43 -5.39
N SER A 212 0.69 12.10 -6.50
CA SER A 212 1.39 11.87 -7.77
C SER A 212 2.70 12.67 -7.81
N GLY A 213 3.67 12.18 -8.60
CA GLY A 213 4.97 12.87 -8.78
C GLY A 213 6.05 12.47 -7.77
N LEU A 214 5.76 11.55 -6.86
CA LEU A 214 6.71 11.06 -5.84
C LEU A 214 7.14 9.61 -6.09
N ALA A 215 7.15 9.12 -7.32
CA ALA A 215 7.38 7.72 -7.70
C ALA A 215 6.48 6.71 -6.94
N SER A 216 5.24 7.08 -6.69
CA SER A 216 4.34 6.28 -5.84
C SER A 216 4.06 4.88 -6.38
N SER A 217 4.03 4.69 -7.72
CA SER A 217 3.88 3.37 -8.37
C SER A 217 5.10 2.49 -8.13
N THR A 218 6.30 3.01 -8.39
CA THR A 218 7.56 2.29 -8.19
C THR A 218 7.81 1.99 -6.70
N ARG A 219 7.47 2.94 -5.81
CA ARG A 219 7.47 2.67 -4.37
C ARG A 219 6.51 1.54 -3.98
N GLN A 220 5.35 1.46 -4.63
CA GLN A 220 4.42 0.35 -4.39
C GLN A 220 5.03 -1.00 -4.84
N THR A 221 5.75 -1.02 -5.96
CA THR A 221 6.51 -2.20 -6.40
C THR A 221 7.57 -2.57 -5.36
N ALA A 222 8.30 -1.59 -4.81
CA ALA A 222 9.28 -1.82 -3.75
C ALA A 222 8.65 -2.41 -2.47
N LEU A 223 7.46 -1.92 -2.06
CA LEU A 223 6.70 -2.49 -0.95
C LEU A 223 6.28 -3.94 -1.20
N HIS A 224 5.93 -4.30 -2.43
CA HIS A 224 5.63 -5.68 -2.80
C HIS A 224 6.86 -6.60 -2.75
N LEU A 225 8.01 -6.09 -3.18
CA LEU A 225 9.25 -6.86 -3.22
C LEU A 225 9.85 -7.08 -1.83
N TRP A 226 9.87 -6.03 -1.02
CA TRP A 226 10.70 -5.97 0.18
C TRP A 226 9.91 -5.74 1.48
N GLY A 227 8.61 -5.50 1.38
CA GLY A 227 7.78 -5.22 2.55
C GLY A 227 7.96 -3.82 3.09
N MET A 228 8.36 -3.69 4.36
CA MET A 228 8.35 -2.40 5.06
C MET A 228 9.66 -1.62 4.94
N ASP A 229 10.77 -2.28 4.61
CA ASP A 229 12.11 -1.73 4.61
C ASP A 229 12.87 -2.10 3.34
N LEU A 230 13.80 -1.23 2.93
CA LEU A 230 14.77 -1.61 1.91
C LEU A 230 15.73 -2.65 2.49
N PRO A 231 16.06 -3.72 1.74
CA PRO A 231 17.07 -4.67 2.18
C PRO A 231 18.46 -4.03 2.23
N GLU A 232 19.33 -4.58 3.07
CA GLU A 232 20.75 -4.22 3.06
C GLU A 232 21.42 -4.81 1.82
N GLY A 233 22.32 -4.05 1.21
CA GLY A 233 23.09 -4.53 0.05
C GLY A 233 23.58 -3.41 -0.87
N ASP A 234 23.96 -3.80 -2.08
CA ASP A 234 24.35 -2.87 -3.14
C ASP A 234 23.11 -2.11 -3.65
N GLU A 235 23.10 -0.81 -3.40
CA GLU A 235 21.94 0.05 -3.73
C GLU A 235 21.71 0.13 -5.25
N GLU A 236 22.75 0.11 -6.06
CA GLU A 236 22.62 0.12 -7.52
C GLU A 236 21.99 -1.19 -7.99
N TRP A 237 22.40 -2.32 -7.43
CA TRP A 237 21.81 -3.62 -7.73
C TRP A 237 20.32 -3.67 -7.31
N LEU A 238 19.99 -3.16 -6.12
CA LEU A 238 18.58 -3.04 -5.67
C LEU A 238 17.78 -2.17 -6.63
N GLY A 239 18.35 -1.07 -7.12
CA GLY A 239 17.75 -0.24 -8.16
C GLY A 239 17.47 -1.00 -9.44
N ARG A 240 18.40 -1.87 -9.90
CA ARG A 240 18.20 -2.72 -11.07
C ARG A 240 17.07 -3.74 -10.88
N VAL A 241 17.01 -4.36 -9.71
CA VAL A 241 15.92 -5.28 -9.35
C VAL A 241 14.57 -4.57 -9.37
N LEU A 242 14.48 -3.41 -8.72
CA LEU A 242 13.24 -2.62 -8.67
C LEU A 242 12.81 -2.15 -10.07
N PHE A 243 13.75 -1.65 -10.87
CA PHE A 243 13.51 -1.26 -12.26
C PHE A 243 12.98 -2.43 -13.11
N ALA A 244 13.58 -3.61 -12.99
CA ALA A 244 13.15 -4.80 -13.70
C ALA A 244 11.74 -5.25 -13.30
N CYS A 245 11.42 -5.18 -12.02
CA CYS A 245 10.09 -5.54 -11.51
C CYS A 245 9.00 -4.52 -11.86
N ASP A 246 9.38 -3.26 -11.97
CA ASP A 246 8.46 -2.17 -12.41
C ASP A 246 8.20 -2.24 -13.93
N ASN A 247 9.08 -2.90 -14.66
CA ASN A 247 9.02 -3.09 -16.12
C ASN A 247 9.04 -4.58 -16.50
N PRO A 248 8.03 -5.37 -16.15
CA PRO A 248 8.00 -6.80 -16.50
C PRO A 248 8.00 -7.01 -18.03
N PRO A 249 8.42 -8.17 -18.52
CA PRO A 249 8.40 -8.49 -19.96
C PRO A 249 7.03 -8.24 -20.58
N GLY A 250 7.00 -7.54 -21.71
CA GLY A 250 5.76 -7.17 -22.40
C GLY A 250 5.19 -5.80 -21.99
N THR A 251 5.87 -5.05 -21.12
CA THR A 251 5.49 -3.67 -20.81
C THR A 251 5.54 -2.80 -22.06
N GLU A 252 4.42 -2.18 -22.40
CA GLU A 252 4.29 -1.31 -23.59
C GLU A 252 5.11 -0.01 -23.44
N PHE A 253 5.09 0.58 -22.26
CA PHE A 253 5.79 1.82 -21.95
C PHE A 253 6.72 1.58 -20.77
N VAL A 254 8.01 1.49 -21.05
CA VAL A 254 9.03 1.26 -20.04
C VAL A 254 9.20 2.54 -19.20
N SER A 255 8.96 2.43 -17.90
CA SER A 255 9.33 3.48 -16.93
C SER A 255 10.86 3.61 -16.90
N GLY A 256 11.38 4.83 -16.78
CA GLY A 256 12.82 5.01 -16.66
C GLY A 256 13.36 4.59 -15.27
N SER A 257 14.66 4.54 -15.13
CA SER A 257 15.31 4.07 -13.91
C SER A 257 15.39 5.12 -12.79
N GLN A 258 15.11 6.40 -13.09
CA GLN A 258 15.17 7.48 -12.09
C GLN A 258 14.27 7.22 -10.87
N ASP A 259 13.09 6.62 -11.08
CA ASP A 259 12.16 6.28 -10.01
C ASP A 259 12.73 5.20 -9.10
N ALA A 260 13.24 4.13 -9.69
CA ALA A 260 13.83 3.01 -8.94
C ALA A 260 15.10 3.45 -8.18
N LEU A 261 16.00 4.17 -8.85
CA LEU A 261 17.23 4.67 -8.24
C LEU A 261 16.95 5.70 -7.14
N GLY A 262 16.02 6.63 -7.37
CA GLY A 262 15.67 7.65 -6.37
C GLY A 262 14.97 7.09 -5.12
N ILE A 263 14.41 5.88 -5.19
CA ILE A 263 13.87 5.17 -4.01
C ILE A 263 14.99 4.47 -3.23
N VAL A 264 15.93 3.82 -3.91
CA VAL A 264 16.94 2.99 -3.25
C VAL A 264 18.20 3.76 -2.85
N LEU A 265 18.57 4.80 -3.59
CA LEU A 265 19.72 5.64 -3.28
C LEU A 265 19.35 6.69 -2.23
N PRO A 266 19.98 6.71 -1.06
CA PRO A 266 19.70 7.71 -0.04
C PRO A 266 20.27 9.10 -0.42
N GLY A 267 19.66 10.16 0.12
CA GLY A 267 20.10 11.53 -0.04
C GLY A 267 19.71 12.14 -1.38
N ALA A 268 20.58 13.03 -1.89
CA ALA A 268 20.39 13.68 -3.17
C ALA A 268 21.31 13.04 -4.24
N ASN A 269 20.75 12.72 -5.40
CA ASN A 269 21.44 11.93 -6.41
C ASN A 269 21.40 12.62 -7.76
N ARG A 270 22.54 12.65 -8.45
CA ARG A 270 22.70 13.09 -9.82
C ARG A 270 22.92 11.88 -10.72
N LEU A 271 21.98 11.65 -11.63
CA LEU A 271 21.91 10.50 -12.52
C LEU A 271 22.13 10.98 -13.96
N GLU A 272 23.25 10.67 -14.59
CA GLU A 272 23.57 11.12 -15.96
C GLU A 272 23.08 10.12 -16.99
N TYR A 273 22.27 10.57 -17.94
CA TYR A 273 21.70 9.76 -19.00
C TYR A 273 22.17 10.20 -20.38
N ARG A 274 22.47 9.19 -21.24
CA ARG A 274 22.89 9.38 -22.62
C ARG A 274 22.32 8.28 -23.53
N GLY A 275 21.02 8.31 -23.72
CA GLY A 275 20.33 7.41 -24.66
C GLY A 275 20.08 5.99 -24.17
N SER A 276 20.11 5.76 -22.84
CA SER A 276 19.75 4.50 -22.23
C SER A 276 18.75 4.71 -21.09
N TYR A 277 18.04 3.65 -20.69
CA TYR A 277 17.16 3.67 -19.49
C TYR A 277 17.96 3.69 -18.18
N TRP A 278 19.24 3.29 -18.21
CA TRP A 278 20.12 3.27 -17.05
C TRP A 278 21.16 4.38 -17.16
N PRO A 279 21.47 5.11 -16.07
CA PRO A 279 22.44 6.20 -16.13
C PRO A 279 23.86 5.67 -16.36
N GLU A 280 24.67 6.43 -17.09
CA GLU A 280 26.10 6.15 -17.28
C GLU A 280 26.92 6.46 -16.02
N ARG A 281 26.46 7.44 -15.23
CA ARG A 281 27.10 7.90 -14.00
C ARG A 281 26.08 8.21 -12.93
N ILE A 282 26.39 7.77 -11.71
CA ILE A 282 25.62 8.04 -10.50
C ILE A 282 26.52 8.77 -9.50
N GLU A 283 26.10 9.95 -9.05
CA GLU A 283 26.76 10.72 -8.00
C GLU A 283 25.75 10.95 -6.88
N SER A 284 26.09 10.50 -5.67
CA SER A 284 25.23 10.65 -4.48
C SER A 284 25.84 11.64 -3.49
N LEU A 285 25.05 12.62 -3.08
CA LEU A 285 25.36 13.56 -2.00
C LEU A 285 24.66 13.08 -0.72
N ARG A 286 25.47 12.75 0.28
CA ARG A 286 24.99 12.19 1.56
C ARG A 286 25.53 12.97 2.76
N ASP A 287 26.16 14.12 2.52
CA ASP A 287 26.67 14.95 3.60
C ASP A 287 25.52 15.63 4.36
N GLU A 288 25.60 15.59 5.68
CA GLU A 288 24.55 16.11 6.56
C GLU A 288 24.28 17.61 6.34
N GLY A 289 25.30 18.39 5.97
CA GLY A 289 25.16 19.82 5.76
C GLY A 289 24.25 20.14 4.58
N THR A 290 24.49 19.47 3.43
CA THR A 290 23.66 19.63 2.23
C THR A 290 22.24 19.11 2.45
N LEU A 291 22.09 17.95 3.08
CA LEU A 291 20.77 17.39 3.35
C LEU A 291 19.96 18.27 4.32
N ALA A 292 20.57 18.75 5.40
CA ALA A 292 19.93 19.67 6.32
C ALA A 292 19.61 21.04 5.68
N TRP A 293 20.40 21.46 4.69
CA TRP A 293 20.08 22.66 3.92
C TRP A 293 18.85 22.42 3.02
N LEU A 294 18.79 21.28 2.33
CA LEU A 294 17.63 20.90 1.51
C LEU A 294 16.36 20.82 2.35
N GLU A 295 16.37 20.15 3.51
CA GLU A 295 15.23 20.04 4.43
C GLU A 295 14.68 21.40 4.83
N ARG A 296 15.54 22.39 5.06
CA ARG A 296 15.12 23.73 5.46
C ARG A 296 14.57 24.60 4.34
N HIS A 297 14.94 24.30 3.08
CA HIS A 297 14.61 25.16 1.94
C HIS A 297 13.69 24.50 0.91
N LEU A 298 13.48 23.19 1.01
CA LEU A 298 12.60 22.46 0.09
C LEU A 298 11.16 22.46 0.61
N TRP A 299 10.26 23.03 -0.18
CA TRP A 299 8.83 23.06 0.14
C TRP A 299 8.05 22.26 -0.89
N LEU A 300 7.24 21.29 -0.41
CA LEU A 300 6.35 20.52 -1.25
C LEU A 300 4.97 21.18 -1.27
N VAL A 301 4.60 21.76 -2.40
CA VAL A 301 3.28 22.35 -2.58
C VAL A 301 2.36 21.32 -3.26
N PRO A 302 1.28 20.87 -2.60
CA PRO A 302 0.36 19.93 -3.20
C PRO A 302 -0.43 20.58 -4.33
N LEU A 303 -0.34 19.98 -5.51
CA LEU A 303 -1.18 20.32 -6.65
C LEU A 303 -2.38 19.36 -6.74
N TRP A 304 -3.27 19.62 -7.68
CA TRP A 304 -4.42 18.77 -7.95
C TRP A 304 -3.97 17.36 -8.35
N PRO A 305 -4.69 16.31 -7.91
CA PRO A 305 -4.38 14.94 -8.34
C PRO A 305 -4.57 14.81 -9.84
N ARG A 306 -3.76 13.95 -10.47
CA ARG A 306 -3.96 13.61 -11.89
C ARG A 306 -5.30 12.91 -12.06
N PRO A 307 -5.99 13.11 -13.19
CA PRO A 307 -7.21 12.37 -13.51
C PRO A 307 -6.97 10.86 -13.48
N ALA A 308 -7.97 10.11 -13.01
CA ALA A 308 -7.90 8.65 -13.01
C ALA A 308 -7.64 8.12 -14.43
N GLY A 309 -6.69 7.17 -14.56
CA GLY A 309 -6.33 6.59 -15.86
C GLY A 309 -5.41 7.45 -16.73
N TYR A 310 -4.91 8.59 -16.25
CA TYR A 310 -3.94 9.39 -16.99
C TYR A 310 -2.61 8.65 -17.12
N ARG A 311 -2.25 8.29 -18.36
CA ARG A 311 -0.98 7.64 -18.69
C ARG A 311 0.03 8.70 -19.14
N VAL A 312 0.99 9.02 -18.28
CA VAL A 312 1.98 10.08 -18.54
C VAL A 312 2.74 9.82 -19.84
N LEU A 313 3.27 8.61 -20.03
CA LEU A 313 4.06 8.25 -21.21
C LEU A 313 3.23 8.15 -22.49
N ALA A 314 1.96 7.74 -22.41
CA ALA A 314 1.07 7.65 -23.56
C ALA A 314 0.56 9.01 -24.07
N ASN A 315 0.61 10.05 -23.22
CA ASN A 315 0.11 11.38 -23.56
C ASN A 315 1.19 12.34 -24.03
N VAL A 316 2.43 11.86 -24.24
CA VAL A 316 3.51 12.70 -24.79
C VAL A 316 3.44 12.70 -26.30
N ASP A 317 3.03 13.81 -26.89
CA ASP A 317 3.11 14.05 -28.32
C ASP A 317 4.48 14.64 -28.67
N LEU A 318 5.42 13.76 -29.00
CA LEU A 318 6.79 14.13 -29.36
C LEU A 318 6.88 15.08 -30.55
N ARG A 319 5.88 15.10 -31.44
CA ARG A 319 5.86 15.96 -32.62
C ARG A 319 5.58 17.41 -32.27
N LYS A 320 4.87 17.68 -31.18
CA LYS A 320 4.54 19.03 -30.73
C LYS A 320 5.59 19.67 -29.83
N THR A 321 6.45 18.88 -29.19
CA THR A 321 7.40 19.37 -28.18
C THR A 321 8.68 19.96 -28.79
N TRP A 322 8.94 19.78 -30.10
CA TRP A 322 10.20 20.16 -30.75
C TRP A 322 10.09 21.31 -31.75
N VAL A 323 8.98 22.03 -31.80
CA VAL A 323 8.73 23.17 -32.73
C VAL A 323 8.74 24.52 -32.01
N GLN A 324 9.22 24.58 -30.77
CA GLN A 324 9.41 25.87 -30.09
C GLN A 324 10.83 26.08 -29.64
#